data_b066e36f6d798055bff6bfebae019a7a
#
_entry.id   b066e36f6d798055bff6bfebae019a7a
#
_cell.length_a   1.000
_cell.length_b   1.000
_cell.length_c   1.000
_cell.angle_alpha   90.00
_cell.angle_beta   90.00
_cell.angle_gamma   90.00
#
_symmetry.space_group_name_H-M   'P 1'
#
loop_
_entity.id
_entity.type
_entity.pdbx_description
1 polymer ?
#
loop_
_entity_poly.entity_id
_entity_poly.type
_entity_poly.pdbx_seq_one_letter_code
_entity_poly.pdbx_strand_id
1 'polypeptide(L)'
;MKRTIKITGKIILILLAALLIFTVVTCIVHYVKTNEELDILQQNGLYNPVSVGDYSLNVTKFGNKDGKHTIVAMAGLGMGDCSVSMRQMTACLEEDNLVVFIDRAGYGLSDDTNNEMTLEYIVEDYRKALRNSGLEGPYILMPHSIGGAYATYWCSQYPEEIEAIVFVDGSQLSEDAFEDEAIYEVGFETKALAFLAKIGFSRFVIRDYFYHYPANYSEEEQYLGDALMYLTFDSIAP
;
A
#
# COMPACT_ATOMS: atom_id res chain seq x y z
N MET A 1 30.80 44.24 11.72
CA MET A 1 31.08 42.91 11.11
C MET A 1 31.15 41.77 12.15
N LYS A 2 32.11 41.72 13.10
CA LYS A 2 32.19 40.59 14.09
C LYS A 2 30.94 40.41 14.97
N ARG A 3 30.21 41.48 15.36
CA ARG A 3 28.98 41.41 16.18
C ARG A 3 27.81 40.88 15.37
N THR A 4 27.68 41.26 14.11
CA THR A 4 26.65 40.78 13.18
C THR A 4 26.81 39.28 12.92
N ILE A 5 28.05 38.82 12.64
CA ILE A 5 28.34 37.37 12.43
C ILE A 5 27.98 36.55 13.67
N LYS A 6 28.28 37.06 14.90
CA LYS A 6 27.89 36.35 16.14
C LYS A 6 26.37 36.26 16.32
N ILE A 7 25.63 37.30 15.94
CA ILE A 7 24.15 37.32 16.03
C ILE A 7 23.57 36.35 15.01
N THR A 8 24.04 36.39 13.76
CA THR A 8 23.63 35.46 12.72
C THR A 8 23.90 34.00 13.09
N GLY A 9 25.09 33.71 13.66
CA GLY A 9 25.41 32.36 14.14
C GLY A 9 24.51 31.87 15.27
N LYS A 10 24.10 32.75 16.21
CA LYS A 10 23.13 32.38 17.25
C LYS A 10 21.75 32.12 16.70
N ILE A 11 21.28 32.92 15.73
CA ILE A 11 19.98 32.72 15.08
C ILE A 11 19.97 31.35 14.35
N ILE A 12 21.01 31.04 13.59
CA ILE A 12 21.15 29.76 12.91
C ILE A 12 21.12 28.60 13.91
N LEU A 13 21.84 28.71 15.01
CA LEU A 13 21.87 27.68 16.05
C LEU A 13 20.48 27.47 16.68
N ILE A 14 19.74 28.54 16.94
CA ILE A 14 18.36 28.47 17.47
C ILE A 14 17.43 27.77 16.45
N LEU A 15 17.54 28.12 15.17
CA LEU A 15 16.74 27.50 14.12
C LEU A 15 17.04 26.00 13.96
N LEU A 16 18.34 25.64 14.03
CA LEU A 16 18.74 24.23 13.98
C LEU A 16 18.25 23.45 15.21
N ALA A 17 18.31 24.05 16.40
CA ALA A 17 17.78 23.46 17.62
C ALA A 17 16.24 23.29 17.55
N ALA A 18 15.54 24.29 17.04
CA ALA A 18 14.09 24.23 16.84
C ALA A 18 13.72 23.14 15.82
N LEU A 19 14.45 23.03 14.71
CA LEU A 19 14.25 21.97 13.71
C LEU A 19 14.51 20.58 14.30
N LEU A 20 15.58 20.43 15.09
CA LEU A 20 15.87 19.15 15.75
C LEU A 20 14.76 18.75 16.73
N ILE A 21 14.29 19.70 17.56
CA ILE A 21 13.18 19.45 18.50
C ILE A 21 11.93 19.08 17.73
N PHE A 22 11.60 19.80 16.67
CA PHE A 22 10.46 19.48 15.80
C PHE A 22 10.57 18.06 15.24
N THR A 23 11.73 17.70 14.66
CA THR A 23 11.96 16.34 14.13
C THR A 23 11.80 15.26 15.19
N VAL A 24 12.36 15.48 16.40
CA VAL A 24 12.21 14.51 17.51
C VAL A 24 10.75 14.36 17.92
N VAL A 25 10.02 15.47 18.03
CA VAL A 25 8.58 15.43 18.38
C VAL A 25 7.77 14.72 17.30
N THR A 26 8.01 15.00 16.02
CA THR A 26 7.32 14.32 14.93
C THR A 26 7.59 12.82 14.93
N CYS A 27 8.84 12.39 15.12
CA CYS A 27 9.20 10.97 15.25
C CYS A 27 8.48 10.28 16.42
N ILE A 28 8.42 10.94 17.59
CA ILE A 28 7.73 10.36 18.77
C ILE A 28 6.22 10.23 18.48
N VAL A 29 5.60 11.28 17.95
CA VAL A 29 4.17 11.27 17.62
C VAL A 29 3.88 10.20 16.59
N HIS A 30 4.72 10.10 15.55
CA HIS A 30 4.58 9.09 14.51
C HIS A 30 4.67 7.68 15.08
N TYR A 31 5.69 7.38 15.85
CA TYR A 31 5.88 6.07 16.49
C TYR A 31 4.68 5.66 17.38
N VAL A 32 4.21 6.59 18.22
CA VAL A 32 3.04 6.33 19.09
C VAL A 32 1.79 6.07 18.25
N LYS A 33 1.53 6.94 17.26
CA LYS A 33 0.37 6.82 16.39
C LYS A 33 0.39 5.55 15.54
N THR A 34 1.53 5.19 14.98
CA THR A 34 1.69 3.94 14.20
C THR A 34 1.33 2.71 15.03
N ASN A 35 1.74 2.63 16.31
CA ASN A 35 1.38 1.52 17.16
C ASN A 35 -0.13 1.49 17.48
N GLU A 36 -0.73 2.65 17.80
CA GLU A 36 -2.18 2.76 18.03
C GLU A 36 -2.98 2.34 16.78
N GLU A 37 -2.54 2.76 15.60
CA GLU A 37 -3.16 2.45 14.31
C GLU A 37 -3.04 0.97 13.96
N LEU A 38 -1.89 0.35 14.17
CA LEU A 38 -1.70 -1.09 13.98
C LEU A 38 -2.62 -1.91 14.88
N ASP A 39 -2.76 -1.52 16.16
CA ASP A 39 -3.67 -2.18 17.08
C ASP A 39 -5.13 -2.08 16.60
N ILE A 40 -5.55 -0.93 16.11
CA ILE A 40 -6.90 -0.70 15.58
C ILE A 40 -7.12 -1.49 14.29
N LEU A 41 -6.16 -1.47 13.36
CA LEU A 41 -6.22 -2.24 12.11
C LEU A 41 -6.32 -3.75 12.39
N GLN A 42 -5.57 -4.24 13.39
CA GLN A 42 -5.64 -5.63 13.82
C GLN A 42 -7.00 -5.98 14.41
N GLN A 43 -7.57 -5.12 15.27
CA GLN A 43 -8.91 -5.31 15.88
C GLN A 43 -10.01 -5.31 14.80
N ASN A 44 -9.83 -4.57 13.71
CA ASN A 44 -10.75 -4.56 12.57
C ASN A 44 -10.49 -5.67 11.53
N GLY A 45 -9.57 -6.60 11.81
CA GLY A 45 -9.26 -7.72 10.92
C GLY A 45 -8.53 -7.33 9.64
N LEU A 46 -7.91 -6.14 9.61
CA LEU A 46 -7.18 -5.62 8.43
C LEU A 46 -5.71 -6.03 8.44
N TYR A 47 -5.16 -6.53 9.55
CA TYR A 47 -3.78 -6.99 9.65
C TYR A 47 -3.71 -8.52 9.72
N ASN A 48 -3.36 -9.15 8.61
CA ASN A 48 -3.28 -10.61 8.45
C ASN A 48 -2.04 -10.98 7.63
N PRO A 49 -0.84 -10.96 8.23
CA PRO A 49 0.40 -11.25 7.52
C PRO A 49 0.45 -12.72 7.12
N VAL A 50 0.78 -12.98 5.87
CA VAL A 50 0.93 -14.31 5.27
C VAL A 50 2.31 -14.39 4.64
N SER A 51 3.13 -15.35 5.09
CA SER A 51 4.49 -15.53 4.56
C SER A 51 4.46 -15.92 3.07
N VAL A 52 5.31 -15.27 2.29
CA VAL A 52 5.56 -15.62 0.88
C VAL A 52 6.99 -16.09 0.63
N GLY A 53 7.76 -16.24 1.71
CA GLY A 53 9.16 -16.66 1.72
C GLY A 53 9.88 -16.05 2.92
N ASP A 54 10.80 -15.15 2.65
CA ASP A 54 11.58 -14.40 3.66
C ASP A 54 10.88 -13.12 4.18
N TYR A 55 9.70 -12.81 3.65
CA TYR A 55 8.81 -11.72 4.09
C TYR A 55 7.35 -12.14 3.99
N SER A 56 6.44 -11.25 4.42
CA SER A 56 5.00 -11.52 4.45
C SER A 56 4.24 -10.46 3.69
N LEU A 57 3.17 -10.88 3.01
CA LEU A 57 2.16 -9.98 2.47
C LEU A 57 0.94 -9.95 3.39
N ASN A 58 0.30 -8.79 3.50
CA ASN A 58 -0.95 -8.66 4.21
C ASN A 58 -2.11 -9.13 3.31
N VAL A 59 -2.93 -10.06 3.84
CA VAL A 59 -4.06 -10.65 3.10
C VAL A 59 -5.35 -10.41 3.87
N THR A 60 -6.13 -9.43 3.46
CA THR A 60 -7.41 -9.10 4.09
C THR A 60 -8.55 -9.80 3.35
N LYS A 61 -9.48 -10.38 4.11
CA LYS A 61 -10.60 -11.18 3.58
C LYS A 61 -11.91 -10.66 4.10
N PHE A 62 -12.88 -10.47 3.22
CA PHE A 62 -14.24 -10.07 3.56
C PHE A 62 -15.26 -10.99 2.90
N GLY A 63 -16.41 -11.13 3.56
CA GLY A 63 -17.54 -11.86 3.02
C GLY A 63 -17.54 -13.34 3.35
N ASN A 64 -18.18 -14.12 2.48
CA ASN A 64 -18.49 -15.52 2.72
C ASN A 64 -17.31 -16.42 2.32
N LYS A 65 -16.64 -17.01 3.31
CA LYS A 65 -15.51 -17.95 3.09
C LYS A 65 -15.91 -19.21 2.32
N ASP A 66 -17.18 -19.59 2.37
CA ASP A 66 -17.75 -20.74 1.64
C ASP A 66 -18.56 -20.26 0.42
N GLY A 67 -18.28 -19.02 -0.05
CA GLY A 67 -18.96 -18.39 -1.16
C GLY A 67 -18.71 -19.06 -2.51
N LYS A 68 -19.46 -18.63 -3.52
CA LYS A 68 -19.40 -19.22 -4.87
C LYS A 68 -18.07 -18.97 -5.56
N HIS A 69 -17.48 -17.81 -5.33
CA HIS A 69 -16.25 -17.36 -5.99
C HIS A 69 -15.28 -16.73 -4.98
N THR A 70 -14.00 -16.82 -5.26
CA THR A 70 -12.96 -16.02 -4.61
C THR A 70 -12.56 -14.88 -5.55
N ILE A 71 -12.88 -13.65 -5.14
CA ILE A 71 -12.57 -12.42 -5.88
C ILE A 71 -11.31 -11.82 -5.31
N VAL A 72 -10.27 -11.67 -6.12
CA VAL A 72 -8.99 -11.07 -5.72
C VAL A 72 -8.92 -9.64 -6.24
N ALA A 73 -9.07 -8.67 -5.36
CA ALA A 73 -8.93 -7.26 -5.66
C ALA A 73 -7.45 -6.86 -5.68
N MET A 74 -7.04 -6.19 -6.76
CA MET A 74 -5.63 -5.84 -7.01
C MET A 74 -5.47 -4.33 -7.08
N ALA A 75 -4.67 -3.79 -6.18
CA ALA A 75 -4.46 -2.34 -6.01
C ALA A 75 -3.74 -1.69 -7.18
N GLY A 76 -4.08 -0.43 -7.43
CA GLY A 76 -3.33 0.49 -8.30
C GLY A 76 -1.99 0.92 -7.69
N LEU A 77 -1.24 1.76 -8.42
CA LEU A 77 0.00 2.36 -7.92
C LEU A 77 -0.33 3.34 -6.78
N GLY A 78 0.44 3.28 -5.70
CA GLY A 78 0.27 4.19 -4.55
C GLY A 78 -0.93 3.89 -3.64
N MET A 79 -1.71 2.84 -3.89
CA MET A 79 -2.87 2.46 -3.08
C MET A 79 -2.46 1.48 -1.96
N GLY A 80 -2.10 2.01 -0.81
CA GLY A 80 -1.86 1.20 0.38
C GLY A 80 -3.11 0.90 1.21
N ASP A 81 -4.22 1.55 0.88
CA ASP A 81 -5.52 1.43 1.56
C ASP A 81 -6.56 0.63 0.76
N CYS A 82 -6.12 -0.21 -0.16
CA CYS A 82 -6.98 -0.91 -1.12
C CYS A 82 -8.14 -1.67 -0.44
N SER A 83 -7.87 -2.32 0.69
CA SER A 83 -8.88 -3.04 1.49
C SER A 83 -9.95 -2.14 2.13
N VAL A 84 -9.78 -0.82 2.11
CA VAL A 84 -10.77 0.17 2.54
C VAL A 84 -11.36 0.87 1.32
N SER A 85 -10.51 1.46 0.48
CA SER A 85 -10.93 2.29 -0.65
C SER A 85 -11.70 1.51 -1.74
N MET A 86 -11.31 0.28 -2.07
CA MET A 86 -12.03 -0.55 -3.03
C MET A 86 -13.18 -1.35 -2.41
N ARG A 87 -13.20 -1.52 -1.08
CA ARG A 87 -14.22 -2.35 -0.43
C ARG A 87 -15.64 -1.85 -0.69
N GLN A 88 -15.85 -0.54 -0.78
CA GLN A 88 -17.18 0.00 -1.07
C GLN A 88 -17.75 -0.47 -2.42
N MET A 89 -16.89 -0.75 -3.40
CA MET A 89 -17.31 -1.31 -4.68
C MET A 89 -17.59 -2.82 -4.59
N THR A 90 -16.91 -3.50 -3.67
CA THR A 90 -17.00 -4.96 -3.54
C THR A 90 -17.94 -5.42 -2.43
N ALA A 91 -18.36 -4.55 -1.51
CA ALA A 91 -19.18 -4.91 -0.35
C ALA A 91 -20.50 -5.61 -0.74
N CYS A 92 -21.10 -5.23 -1.86
CA CYS A 92 -22.30 -5.88 -2.37
C CYS A 92 -22.06 -7.33 -2.88
N LEU A 93 -20.82 -7.73 -3.08
CA LEU A 93 -20.43 -9.07 -3.52
C LEU A 93 -20.15 -10.02 -2.35
N GLU A 94 -19.93 -9.47 -1.15
CA GLU A 94 -19.48 -10.20 0.05
C GLU A 94 -20.53 -11.22 0.57
N GLU A 95 -21.80 -11.03 0.28
CA GLU A 95 -22.86 -11.96 0.72
C GLU A 95 -22.68 -13.36 0.10
N ASP A 96 -22.38 -13.42 -1.18
CA ASP A 96 -22.29 -14.67 -1.97
C ASP A 96 -20.85 -15.12 -2.24
N ASN A 97 -19.85 -14.28 -2.00
CA ASN A 97 -18.47 -14.51 -2.43
C ASN A 97 -17.47 -14.15 -1.30
N LEU A 98 -16.25 -14.69 -1.44
CA LEU A 98 -15.11 -14.25 -0.67
C LEU A 98 -14.37 -13.18 -1.46
N VAL A 99 -14.18 -11.99 -0.89
CA VAL A 99 -13.38 -10.91 -1.46
C VAL A 99 -12.05 -10.82 -0.71
N VAL A 100 -10.95 -10.87 -1.45
CA VAL A 100 -9.59 -10.90 -0.92
C VAL A 100 -8.81 -9.69 -1.44
N PHE A 101 -8.18 -8.96 -0.54
CA PHE A 101 -7.27 -7.88 -0.83
C PHE A 101 -5.86 -8.30 -0.41
N ILE A 102 -4.88 -8.10 -1.28
CA ILE A 102 -3.49 -8.41 -1.01
C ILE A 102 -2.69 -7.12 -1.20
N ASP A 103 -2.07 -6.66 -0.13
CA ASP A 103 -1.13 -5.54 -0.21
C ASP A 103 0.16 -6.07 -0.84
N ARG A 104 0.68 -5.37 -1.87
CA ARG A 104 1.99 -5.70 -2.44
C ARG A 104 3.10 -5.47 -1.42
N ALA A 105 4.25 -6.09 -1.61
CA ALA A 105 5.43 -5.78 -0.82
C ALA A 105 5.70 -4.26 -0.82
N GLY A 106 5.93 -3.70 0.36
CA GLY A 106 6.09 -2.27 0.58
C GLY A 106 4.82 -1.43 0.50
N TYR A 107 3.64 -2.03 0.45
CA TYR A 107 2.34 -1.34 0.47
C TYR A 107 1.52 -1.78 1.67
N GLY A 108 0.68 -0.87 2.17
CA GLY A 108 -0.25 -1.15 3.25
C GLY A 108 0.45 -1.73 4.48
N LEU A 109 0.09 -2.95 4.83
CA LEU A 109 0.62 -3.68 5.99
C LEU A 109 1.55 -4.84 5.60
N SER A 110 1.96 -4.91 4.33
CA SER A 110 2.96 -5.88 3.88
C SER A 110 4.37 -5.45 4.23
N ASP A 111 5.25 -6.45 4.43
CA ASP A 111 6.67 -6.19 4.63
C ASP A 111 7.32 -5.58 3.37
N ASP A 112 8.42 -4.88 3.57
CA ASP A 112 9.32 -4.45 2.50
C ASP A 112 10.13 -5.63 1.95
N THR A 113 10.59 -5.50 0.70
CA THR A 113 11.54 -6.42 0.11
C THR A 113 12.64 -5.67 -0.64
N ASN A 114 13.80 -6.31 -0.77
CA ASN A 114 14.89 -5.83 -1.62
C ASN A 114 14.89 -6.53 -3.00
N ASN A 115 13.88 -7.36 -3.27
CA ASN A 115 13.76 -8.05 -4.54
C ASN A 115 13.27 -7.09 -5.63
N GLU A 116 13.66 -7.35 -6.86
CA GLU A 116 13.16 -6.63 -8.01
C GLU A 116 11.70 -6.99 -8.25
N MET A 117 10.80 -6.00 -8.21
CA MET A 117 9.36 -6.19 -8.31
C MET A 117 8.90 -6.28 -9.76
N THR A 118 9.35 -7.34 -10.47
CA THR A 118 8.87 -7.66 -11.81
C THR A 118 7.42 -8.16 -11.79
N LEU A 119 6.76 -8.19 -12.95
CA LEU A 119 5.40 -8.76 -13.09
C LEU A 119 5.35 -10.21 -12.58
N GLU A 120 6.36 -11.01 -12.95
CA GLU A 120 6.50 -12.39 -12.51
C GLU A 120 6.58 -12.47 -11.00
N TYR A 121 7.44 -11.66 -10.38
CA TYR A 121 7.67 -11.69 -8.95
C TYR A 121 6.41 -11.32 -8.16
N ILE A 122 5.73 -10.26 -8.56
CA ILE A 122 4.48 -9.78 -7.94
C ILE A 122 3.39 -10.86 -8.04
N VAL A 123 3.22 -11.47 -9.21
CA VAL A 123 2.19 -12.50 -9.43
C VAL A 123 2.52 -13.77 -8.63
N GLU A 124 3.78 -14.21 -8.61
CA GLU A 124 4.18 -15.37 -7.79
C GLU A 124 3.94 -15.12 -6.30
N ASP A 125 4.15 -13.90 -5.82
CA ASP A 125 3.86 -13.53 -4.44
C ASP A 125 2.37 -13.57 -4.14
N TYR A 126 1.53 -13.05 -5.02
CA TYR A 126 0.07 -13.16 -4.87
C TYR A 126 -0.38 -14.63 -4.83
N ARG A 127 0.13 -15.46 -5.74
CA ARG A 127 -0.16 -16.89 -5.78
C ARG A 127 0.26 -17.60 -4.50
N LYS A 128 1.47 -17.33 -3.98
CA LYS A 128 1.95 -17.86 -2.70
C LYS A 128 1.08 -17.40 -1.54
N ALA A 129 0.75 -16.10 -1.48
CA ALA A 129 -0.08 -15.53 -0.42
C ALA A 129 -1.46 -16.16 -0.37
N LEU A 130 -2.11 -16.38 -1.52
CA LEU A 130 -3.40 -17.06 -1.60
C LEU A 130 -3.30 -18.52 -1.13
N ARG A 131 -2.37 -19.30 -1.69
CA ARG A 131 -2.17 -20.70 -1.27
C ARG A 131 -1.87 -20.82 0.22
N ASN A 132 -0.98 -19.99 0.74
CA ASN A 132 -0.61 -20.01 2.16
C ASN A 132 -1.73 -19.48 3.08
N SER A 133 -2.71 -18.78 2.49
CA SER A 133 -3.96 -18.38 3.13
C SER A 133 -5.04 -19.48 3.10
N GLY A 134 -4.75 -20.65 2.50
CA GLY A 134 -5.70 -21.75 2.32
C GLY A 134 -6.73 -21.51 1.21
N LEU A 135 -6.41 -20.64 0.25
CA LEU A 135 -7.29 -20.33 -0.87
C LEU A 135 -6.76 -20.98 -2.14
N GLU A 136 -7.64 -21.68 -2.84
CA GLU A 136 -7.35 -22.33 -4.13
C GLU A 136 -8.24 -21.72 -5.22
N GLY A 137 -7.68 -21.62 -6.43
CA GLY A 137 -8.41 -21.13 -7.60
C GLY A 137 -9.49 -22.12 -8.11
N PRO A 138 -10.23 -21.77 -9.16
CA PRO A 138 -9.98 -20.57 -9.96
C PRO A 138 -10.49 -19.28 -9.29
N TYR A 139 -9.82 -18.15 -9.61
CA TYR A 139 -10.11 -16.84 -9.02
C TYR A 139 -10.79 -15.92 -10.03
N ILE A 140 -11.64 -15.00 -9.56
CA ILE A 140 -12.02 -13.81 -10.30
C ILE A 140 -11.06 -12.68 -9.90
N LEU A 141 -10.25 -12.21 -10.85
CA LEU A 141 -9.36 -11.07 -10.59
C LEU A 141 -10.11 -9.77 -10.82
N MET A 142 -9.96 -8.82 -9.88
CA MET A 142 -10.57 -7.49 -9.97
C MET A 142 -9.48 -6.41 -9.85
N PRO A 143 -8.73 -6.18 -10.94
CA PRO A 143 -7.61 -5.25 -10.96
C PRO A 143 -8.06 -3.81 -11.15
N HIS A 144 -7.42 -2.88 -10.40
CA HIS A 144 -7.47 -1.44 -10.62
C HIS A 144 -6.13 -0.93 -11.18
N SER A 145 -6.19 -0.03 -12.16
CA SER A 145 -5.01 0.65 -12.73
C SER A 145 -3.89 -0.35 -13.09
N ILE A 146 -2.64 -0.17 -12.62
CA ILE A 146 -1.51 -1.08 -12.87
C ILE A 146 -1.79 -2.54 -12.47
N GLY A 147 -2.74 -2.79 -11.56
CA GLY A 147 -3.20 -4.14 -11.24
C GLY A 147 -3.66 -4.92 -12.47
N GLY A 148 -4.11 -4.21 -13.53
CA GLY A 148 -4.48 -4.81 -14.81
C GLY A 148 -3.31 -5.49 -15.52
N ALA A 149 -2.10 -4.94 -15.41
CA ALA A 149 -0.90 -5.58 -15.95
C ALA A 149 -0.60 -6.89 -15.22
N TYR A 150 -0.72 -6.91 -13.88
CA TYR A 150 -0.51 -8.12 -13.08
C TYR A 150 -1.56 -9.19 -13.40
N ALA A 151 -2.83 -8.81 -13.50
CA ALA A 151 -3.91 -9.74 -13.83
C ALA A 151 -3.74 -10.33 -15.25
N THR A 152 -3.34 -9.52 -16.22
CA THR A 152 -3.09 -9.96 -17.59
C THR A 152 -1.90 -10.93 -17.63
N TYR A 153 -0.80 -10.61 -16.93
CA TYR A 153 0.35 -11.51 -16.83
C TYR A 153 -0.05 -12.83 -16.15
N TRP A 154 -0.76 -12.77 -15.01
CA TRP A 154 -1.22 -13.97 -14.30
C TRP A 154 -2.06 -14.87 -15.19
N CYS A 155 -3.08 -14.32 -15.86
CA CYS A 155 -3.93 -15.07 -16.77
C CYS A 155 -3.15 -15.68 -17.95
N SER A 156 -2.11 -15.01 -18.44
CA SER A 156 -1.27 -15.51 -19.54
C SER A 156 -0.39 -16.68 -19.13
N GLN A 157 0.10 -16.71 -17.89
CA GLN A 157 1.00 -17.74 -17.39
C GLN A 157 0.27 -18.93 -16.73
N TYR A 158 -0.89 -18.67 -16.09
CA TYR A 158 -1.65 -19.65 -15.30
C TYR A 158 -3.14 -19.52 -15.57
N PRO A 159 -3.58 -19.72 -16.83
CA PRO A 159 -4.99 -19.52 -17.21
C PRO A 159 -5.96 -20.42 -16.44
N GLU A 160 -5.51 -21.60 -15.98
CA GLU A 160 -6.33 -22.52 -15.19
C GLU A 160 -6.65 -22.03 -13.79
N GLU A 161 -5.89 -21.08 -13.27
CA GLU A 161 -6.15 -20.44 -11.97
C GLU A 161 -7.16 -19.30 -12.06
N ILE A 162 -7.57 -18.88 -13.26
CA ILE A 162 -8.37 -17.69 -13.50
C ILE A 162 -9.74 -18.05 -14.09
N GLU A 163 -10.80 -17.71 -13.37
CA GLU A 163 -12.18 -17.87 -13.83
C GLU A 163 -12.60 -16.68 -14.72
N ALA A 164 -12.28 -15.45 -14.27
CA ALA A 164 -12.60 -14.22 -15.00
C ALA A 164 -11.70 -13.07 -14.55
N ILE A 165 -11.65 -12.01 -15.36
CA ILE A 165 -11.01 -10.73 -14.99
C ILE A 165 -12.04 -9.61 -15.17
N VAL A 166 -12.27 -8.83 -14.12
CA VAL A 166 -13.14 -7.65 -14.11
C VAL A 166 -12.27 -6.40 -13.94
N PHE A 167 -11.92 -5.75 -15.02
CA PHE A 167 -11.10 -4.54 -14.99
C PHE A 167 -11.87 -3.35 -14.39
N VAL A 168 -11.28 -2.75 -13.35
CA VAL A 168 -11.75 -1.50 -12.76
C VAL A 168 -10.74 -0.41 -13.17
N ASP A 169 -10.98 0.23 -14.31
CA ASP A 169 -10.06 1.21 -14.92
C ASP A 169 -8.62 0.67 -14.99
N GLY A 170 -8.49 -0.61 -15.38
CA GLY A 170 -7.24 -1.35 -15.37
C GLY A 170 -6.35 -1.04 -16.58
N SER A 171 -5.04 -0.86 -16.34
CA SER A 171 -4.04 -0.76 -17.41
C SER A 171 -3.87 -2.11 -18.10
N GLN A 172 -3.90 -2.10 -19.42
CA GLN A 172 -3.63 -3.31 -20.21
C GLN A 172 -2.14 -3.31 -20.62
N LEU A 173 -1.53 -4.50 -20.64
CA LEU A 173 -0.22 -4.67 -21.25
C LEU A 173 -0.39 -4.59 -22.77
N SER A 174 0.34 -3.66 -23.41
CA SER A 174 0.53 -3.63 -24.86
C SER A 174 1.84 -4.31 -25.25
N GLU A 175 1.99 -4.70 -26.51
CA GLU A 175 3.25 -5.25 -26.99
C GLU A 175 4.40 -4.25 -26.79
N ASP A 176 4.13 -2.95 -26.97
CA ASP A 176 5.11 -1.88 -26.79
C ASP A 176 5.57 -1.72 -25.31
N ALA A 177 4.76 -2.15 -24.34
CA ALA A 177 5.13 -2.08 -22.93
C ALA A 177 6.28 -3.02 -22.54
N PHE A 178 6.60 -4.01 -23.37
CA PHE A 178 7.72 -4.93 -23.16
C PHE A 178 9.03 -4.42 -23.82
N GLU A 179 8.97 -3.40 -24.66
CA GLU A 179 10.15 -2.84 -25.34
C GLU A 179 10.84 -1.76 -24.50
N ASP A 180 10.13 -1.11 -23.58
CA ASP A 180 10.69 -0.09 -22.68
C ASP A 180 11.25 -0.74 -21.41
N GLU A 181 12.51 -1.15 -21.43
CA GLU A 181 13.32 -1.39 -20.24
C GLU A 181 13.61 -0.05 -19.52
N ALA A 182 12.58 0.68 -19.12
CA ALA A 182 12.75 1.87 -18.32
C ALA A 182 13.13 1.45 -16.89
N ILE A 183 14.42 1.33 -16.63
CA ILE A 183 14.95 1.24 -15.27
C ILE A 183 14.64 2.58 -14.59
N TYR A 184 13.57 2.62 -13.83
CA TYR A 184 13.25 3.76 -13.00
C TYR A 184 14.20 3.78 -11.80
N GLU A 185 15.32 4.50 -11.94
CA GLU A 185 16.11 4.84 -10.77
C GLU A 185 15.26 5.72 -9.83
N VAL A 186 15.09 5.28 -8.59
CA VAL A 186 14.41 6.07 -7.56
C VAL A 186 15.17 7.37 -7.35
N GLY A 187 14.61 8.47 -7.79
CA GLY A 187 15.23 9.79 -7.75
C GLY A 187 15.47 10.27 -6.31
N PHE A 188 16.33 11.28 -6.15
CA PHE A 188 16.60 11.90 -4.85
C PHE A 188 15.33 12.43 -4.18
N GLU A 189 14.39 12.97 -4.97
CA GLU A 189 13.13 13.52 -4.45
C GLU A 189 12.27 12.44 -3.78
N THR A 190 12.14 11.27 -4.39
CA THR A 190 11.40 10.13 -3.82
C THR A 190 12.05 9.64 -2.53
N LYS A 191 13.39 9.51 -2.52
CA LYS A 191 14.14 9.15 -1.30
C LYS A 191 13.98 10.16 -0.18
N ALA A 192 13.94 11.45 -0.52
CA ALA A 192 13.72 12.52 0.45
C ALA A 192 12.28 12.50 1.02
N LEU A 193 11.28 12.29 0.17
CA LEU A 193 9.87 12.17 0.60
C LEU A 193 9.68 10.98 1.53
N ALA A 194 10.25 9.84 1.20
CA ALA A 194 10.18 8.65 2.02
C ALA A 194 10.92 8.82 3.36
N PHE A 195 12.07 9.51 3.38
CA PHE A 195 12.72 9.88 4.63
C PHE A 195 11.83 10.80 5.48
N LEU A 196 11.17 11.79 4.87
CA LEU A 196 10.23 12.68 5.55
C LEU A 196 9.02 11.90 6.10
N ALA A 197 8.54 10.90 5.39
CA ALA A 197 7.49 10.01 5.88
C ALA A 197 7.95 9.25 7.13
N LYS A 198 9.11 8.59 7.08
CA LYS A 198 9.70 7.84 8.22
C LYS A 198 9.90 8.65 9.49
N ILE A 199 10.11 9.96 9.38
CA ILE A 199 10.16 10.86 10.54
C ILE A 199 8.80 11.45 10.93
N GLY A 200 7.71 10.97 10.30
CA GLY A 200 6.34 11.35 10.59
C GLY A 200 5.89 12.70 10.01
N PHE A 201 6.67 13.28 9.11
CA PHE A 201 6.32 14.56 8.48
C PHE A 201 5.08 14.42 7.59
N SER A 202 4.86 13.24 6.98
CA SER A 202 3.70 12.90 6.17
C SER A 202 2.37 13.15 6.91
N ARG A 203 2.32 12.89 8.22
CA ARG A 203 1.11 13.07 9.05
C ARG A 203 0.63 14.52 9.13
N PHE A 204 1.50 15.48 8.85
CA PHE A 204 1.18 16.92 8.91
C PHE A 204 0.88 17.53 7.55
N VAL A 205 1.25 16.87 6.45
CA VAL A 205 1.19 17.45 5.10
C VAL A 205 0.27 16.68 4.17
N ILE A 206 0.16 15.35 4.33
CA ILE A 206 -0.43 14.50 3.30
C ILE A 206 -1.95 14.44 3.38
N ARG A 207 -2.54 14.45 4.58
CA ARG A 207 -3.97 14.26 4.78
C ARG A 207 -4.83 15.22 3.93
N ASP A 208 -4.48 16.49 3.92
CA ASP A 208 -5.28 17.51 3.24
C ASP A 208 -4.90 17.69 1.77
N TYR A 209 -3.80 17.09 1.31
CA TYR A 209 -3.27 17.37 -0.03
C TYR A 209 -3.49 16.25 -1.04
N PHE A 210 -3.53 14.98 -0.61
CA PHE A 210 -3.51 13.84 -1.52
C PHE A 210 -4.76 12.95 -1.49
N TYR A 211 -5.59 13.00 -0.44
CA TYR A 211 -6.70 12.08 -0.31
C TYR A 211 -7.97 12.75 0.22
N HIS A 212 -9.00 12.72 -0.59
CA HIS A 212 -10.35 13.08 -0.16
C HIS A 212 -11.24 11.87 -0.40
N TYR A 213 -11.57 11.16 0.67
CA TYR A 213 -12.56 10.09 0.59
C TYR A 213 -13.90 10.65 0.16
N PRO A 214 -14.65 9.96 -0.73
CA PRO A 214 -16.01 10.35 -1.06
C PRO A 214 -16.88 10.49 0.18
N ALA A 215 -17.91 11.35 0.11
CA ALA A 215 -18.76 11.69 1.25
C ALA A 215 -19.57 10.51 1.85
N ASN A 216 -19.58 9.37 1.20
CA ASN A 216 -20.22 8.14 1.65
C ASN A 216 -19.33 7.27 2.57
N TYR A 217 -18.05 7.65 2.78
CA TYR A 217 -17.19 6.99 3.74
C TYR A 217 -17.49 7.50 5.15
N SER A 218 -17.66 6.58 6.10
CA SER A 218 -17.76 6.91 7.52
C SER A 218 -16.43 7.48 8.04
N GLU A 219 -16.48 8.19 9.16
CA GLU A 219 -15.25 8.69 9.82
C GLU A 219 -14.30 7.55 10.20
N GLU A 220 -14.83 6.39 10.56
CA GLU A 220 -14.05 5.20 10.88
C GLU A 220 -13.33 4.64 9.65
N GLU A 221 -14.03 4.49 8.52
CA GLU A 221 -13.42 4.04 7.26
C GLU A 221 -12.33 5.00 6.78
N GLN A 222 -12.58 6.31 6.88
CA GLN A 222 -11.57 7.33 6.55
C GLN A 222 -10.34 7.21 7.46
N TYR A 223 -10.55 6.99 8.75
CA TYR A 223 -9.45 6.80 9.71
C TYR A 223 -8.63 5.55 9.39
N LEU A 224 -9.29 4.42 9.11
CA LEU A 224 -8.62 3.16 8.76
C LEU A 224 -7.82 3.29 7.45
N GLY A 225 -8.39 3.94 6.44
CA GLY A 225 -7.71 4.20 5.19
C GLY A 225 -6.51 5.14 5.34
N ASP A 226 -6.66 6.23 6.11
CA ASP A 226 -5.55 7.14 6.44
C ASP A 226 -4.40 6.40 7.14
N ALA A 227 -4.73 5.51 8.10
CA ALA A 227 -3.74 4.72 8.81
C ALA A 227 -2.95 3.81 7.87
N LEU A 228 -3.62 3.09 6.97
CA LEU A 228 -3.00 2.25 5.94
C LEU A 228 -2.10 3.06 5.01
N MET A 229 -2.52 4.26 4.61
CA MET A 229 -1.73 5.15 3.77
C MET A 229 -0.47 5.66 4.47
N TYR A 230 -0.56 6.02 5.76
CA TYR A 230 0.64 6.43 6.51
C TYR A 230 1.68 5.31 6.60
N LEU A 231 1.25 4.08 6.83
CA LEU A 231 2.12 2.91 6.88
C LEU A 231 2.75 2.61 5.51
N THR A 232 1.99 2.79 4.42
CA THR A 232 2.53 2.67 3.06
C THR A 232 3.63 3.69 2.77
N PHE A 233 3.45 4.94 3.21
CA PHE A 233 4.48 5.97 2.97
C PHE A 233 5.75 5.79 3.80
N ASP A 234 5.71 4.98 4.86
CA ASP A 234 6.90 4.63 5.64
C ASP A 234 7.79 3.62 4.90
N SER A 235 7.21 2.89 3.97
CA SER A 235 7.90 1.98 3.09
C SER A 235 8.35 2.71 1.82
N ILE A 236 9.54 2.40 1.34
CA ILE A 236 10.02 2.77 0.01
C ILE A 236 10.12 1.45 -0.74
N ALA A 237 8.99 0.94 -1.21
CA ALA A 237 9.06 -0.08 -2.22
C ALA A 237 9.47 0.59 -3.54
N PRO A 238 10.49 0.09 -4.22
CA PRO A 238 10.87 0.57 -5.53
C PRO A 238 9.77 0.33 -6.55
#